data_8957ecff22176888465c8798ab490eb4
#
_entry.id   8957ecff22176888465c8798ab490eb4
#
_cell.length_a   1.000
_cell.length_b   1.000
_cell.length_c   1.000
_cell.angle_alpha   90.00
_cell.angle_beta   90.00
_cell.angle_gamma   90.00
#
_symmetry.space_group_name_H-M   'P 1'
#
loop_
_entity.id
_entity.type
_entity.pdbx_description
1 polymer ?
#
loop_
_entity_poly.entity_id
_entity_poly.type
_entity_poly.pdbx_seq_one_letter_code
_entity_poly.pdbx_strand_id
1 'polypeptide(L)'
;KPKTRVGQAAGMKDCCATVKESNLGDLVNAAGGENLGDSLLESESGDLTAEKIISEQPEQIIATGGAWAKDPEKPEVLPHVELGYKAKPNVSEKTLQGLLETPGFTALKAPKEGKLHGVYHQFYDSPLNVFALEQFAKWLQPETFKDLDPQRDFADFHKKWLPFEYSGTFFTSIKN
;
A
#
# COMPACT_ATOMS: atom_id res chain seq x y z
N LYS A 1 15.42 10.60 3.99
CA LYS A 1 14.49 9.73 3.24
C LYS A 1 13.75 8.85 4.24
N PRO A 2 12.40 8.85 4.27
CA PRO A 2 11.67 8.00 5.21
C PRO A 2 11.85 6.53 4.85
N LYS A 3 12.23 5.73 5.85
CA LYS A 3 12.27 4.27 5.72
C LYS A 3 10.85 3.75 5.50
N THR A 4 10.63 3.13 4.38
CA THR A 4 9.31 2.72 3.94
C THR A 4 9.28 1.23 3.68
N ARG A 5 8.30 0.54 4.28
CA ARG A 5 7.96 -0.81 3.89
C ARG A 5 6.77 -0.75 2.95
N VAL A 6 6.96 -1.27 1.75
CA VAL A 6 5.85 -1.55 0.83
C VAL A 6 5.71 -3.06 0.69
N GLY A 7 4.49 -3.56 0.70
CA GLY A 7 4.28 -4.97 0.57
C GLY A 7 2.83 -5.40 0.42
N GLN A 8 2.65 -6.61 -0.01
CA GLN A 8 1.36 -7.22 -0.25
C GLN A 8 0.75 -7.73 1.07
N ALA A 9 -0.48 -7.32 1.35
CA ALA A 9 -1.19 -7.75 2.55
C ALA A 9 -2.09 -8.97 2.32
N ALA A 10 -2.34 -9.36 1.07
CA ALA A 10 -3.20 -10.50 0.74
C ALA A 10 -2.42 -11.81 0.62
N GLY A 11 -3.00 -12.87 1.13
CA GLY A 11 -2.44 -14.22 1.03
C GLY A 11 -1.22 -14.47 1.92
N MET A 12 -0.87 -13.54 2.78
CA MET A 12 0.28 -13.63 3.65
C MET A 12 -0.09 -14.27 4.99
N LYS A 13 0.67 -15.29 5.36
CA LYS A 13 0.60 -15.87 6.70
C LYS A 13 1.14 -14.93 7.78
N ASP A 14 1.99 -13.97 7.37
CA ASP A 14 2.69 -13.03 8.23
C ASP A 14 2.54 -11.58 7.77
N CYS A 15 2.87 -10.64 8.65
CA CYS A 15 2.78 -9.18 8.42
C CYS A 15 3.65 -8.66 7.28
N CYS A 16 4.54 -9.49 6.71
CA CYS A 16 5.86 -8.93 6.45
C CYS A 16 6.44 -9.24 5.06
N ALA A 17 5.63 -9.68 4.09
CA ALA A 17 6.07 -9.73 2.72
C ALA A 17 6.40 -8.33 2.20
N THR A 18 7.47 -8.21 1.45
CA THR A 18 7.91 -6.95 0.85
C THR A 18 8.62 -7.21 -0.47
N VAL A 19 8.98 -6.16 -1.16
CA VAL A 19 9.68 -6.21 -2.44
C VAL A 19 10.98 -5.44 -2.37
N LYS A 20 11.97 -5.92 -3.11
CA LYS A 20 13.22 -5.24 -3.35
C LYS A 20 13.10 -4.33 -4.60
N GLU A 21 14.18 -3.91 -5.18
CA GLU A 21 14.35 -3.05 -6.36
C GLU A 21 13.46 -3.46 -7.55
N SER A 22 12.15 -3.41 -7.36
CA SER A 22 11.16 -3.78 -8.37
C SER A 22 9.77 -3.26 -8.02
N ASN A 23 8.91 -3.12 -9.01
CA ASN A 23 7.50 -2.81 -8.82
C ASN A 23 7.26 -1.57 -7.94
N LEU A 24 6.48 -1.74 -6.89
CA LEU A 24 6.15 -0.67 -5.95
C LEU A 24 7.34 -0.24 -5.08
N GLY A 25 8.37 -1.07 -4.92
CA GLY A 25 9.61 -0.70 -4.25
C GLY A 25 10.35 0.40 -4.99
N ASP A 26 10.44 0.29 -6.32
CA ASP A 26 11.02 1.34 -7.17
C ASP A 26 10.22 2.65 -7.08
N LEU A 27 8.90 2.58 -6.99
CA LEU A 27 8.08 3.77 -6.79
C LEU A 27 8.32 4.44 -5.44
N VAL A 28 8.59 3.68 -4.37
CA VAL A 28 9.00 4.23 -3.08
C VAL A 28 10.29 5.04 -3.22
N ASN A 29 11.29 4.47 -3.89
CA ASN A 29 12.58 5.14 -4.10
C ASN A 29 12.45 6.37 -5.00
N ALA A 30 11.68 6.28 -6.07
CA ALA A 30 11.41 7.39 -6.98
C ALA A 30 10.63 8.53 -6.28
N ALA A 31 9.73 8.20 -5.37
CA ALA A 31 9.01 9.17 -4.53
C ALA A 31 9.87 9.79 -3.42
N GLY A 32 11.14 9.43 -3.32
CA GLY A 32 12.08 9.97 -2.34
C GLY A 32 12.09 9.24 -1.00
N GLY A 33 11.46 8.07 -0.90
CA GLY A 33 11.59 7.16 0.23
C GLY A 33 12.87 6.34 0.20
N GLU A 34 12.99 5.45 1.16
CA GLU A 34 13.99 4.38 1.21
C GLU A 34 13.25 3.05 1.37
N ASN A 35 13.22 2.26 0.30
CA ASN A 35 12.53 0.97 0.36
C ASN A 35 13.30 -0.01 1.25
N LEU A 36 12.66 -0.45 2.32
CA LEU A 36 13.29 -1.34 3.31
C LEU A 36 13.66 -2.70 2.71
N GLY A 37 12.91 -3.18 1.72
CA GLY A 37 13.21 -4.43 1.02
C GLY A 37 14.57 -4.44 0.34
N ASP A 38 15.06 -3.30 -0.14
CA ASP A 38 16.33 -3.20 -0.87
C ASP A 38 17.53 -3.62 -0.04
N SER A 39 17.48 -3.35 1.26
CA SER A 39 18.55 -3.69 2.20
C SER A 39 18.37 -5.04 2.90
N LEU A 40 17.17 -5.61 2.90
CA LEU A 40 16.83 -6.77 3.71
C LEU A 40 16.55 -8.03 2.91
N LEU A 41 16.23 -7.93 1.62
CA LEU A 41 15.94 -9.08 0.78
C LEU A 41 17.13 -9.44 -0.12
N GLU A 42 17.33 -10.73 -0.30
CA GLU A 42 18.30 -11.27 -1.27
C GLU A 42 17.68 -11.38 -2.68
N SER A 43 16.37 -11.57 -2.77
CA SER A 43 15.59 -11.70 -4.01
C SER A 43 14.60 -10.55 -4.19
N GLU A 44 14.01 -10.42 -5.38
CA GLU A 44 13.07 -9.34 -5.73
C GLU A 44 11.85 -9.25 -4.82
N SER A 45 11.46 -10.35 -4.19
CA SER A 45 10.37 -10.39 -3.22
C SER A 45 10.64 -11.46 -2.17
N GLY A 46 10.11 -11.28 -0.99
CA GLY A 46 10.25 -12.23 0.10
C GLY A 46 9.51 -11.81 1.36
N ASP A 47 9.50 -12.74 2.29
CA ASP A 47 8.91 -12.53 3.62
C ASP A 47 10.01 -12.18 4.62
N LEU A 48 9.81 -11.09 5.34
CA LEU A 48 10.61 -10.75 6.51
C LEU A 48 9.90 -11.29 7.76
N THR A 49 10.64 -11.55 8.82
CA THR A 49 10.00 -11.92 10.08
C THR A 49 9.38 -10.71 10.78
N ALA A 50 8.36 -10.94 11.60
CA ALA A 50 7.74 -9.88 12.38
C ALA A 50 8.77 -9.17 13.29
N GLU A 51 9.67 -9.94 13.89
CA GLU A 51 10.77 -9.42 14.73
C GLU A 51 11.68 -8.49 13.93
N LYS A 52 11.98 -8.85 12.67
CA LYS A 52 12.84 -8.02 11.82
C LYS A 52 12.16 -6.68 11.52
N ILE A 53 10.88 -6.68 11.13
CA ILE A 53 10.14 -5.44 10.89
C ILE A 53 10.01 -4.60 12.15
N ILE A 54 9.75 -5.23 13.31
CA ILE A 54 9.67 -4.53 14.59
C ILE A 54 11.03 -3.90 14.96
N SER A 55 12.14 -4.58 14.67
CA SER A 55 13.45 -4.02 14.93
C SER A 55 13.81 -2.83 14.03
N GLU A 56 13.36 -2.85 12.77
CA GLU A 56 13.61 -1.77 11.81
C GLU A 56 12.68 -0.56 12.01
N GLN A 57 11.47 -0.77 12.57
CA GLN A 57 10.50 0.31 12.80
C GLN A 57 10.34 1.22 11.58
N PRO A 58 9.81 0.75 10.45
CA PRO A 58 9.62 1.60 9.27
C PRO A 58 8.78 2.83 9.62
N GLU A 59 9.17 3.98 9.09
CA GLU A 59 8.47 5.25 9.31
C GLU A 59 7.15 5.35 8.53
N GLN A 60 7.06 4.59 7.42
CA GLN A 60 5.88 4.52 6.58
C GLN A 60 5.60 3.06 6.22
N ILE A 61 4.33 2.69 6.17
CA ILE A 61 3.90 1.37 5.73
C ILE A 61 2.85 1.54 4.62
N ILE A 62 3.10 0.92 3.48
CA ILE A 62 2.19 0.91 2.34
C ILE A 62 1.78 -0.53 2.07
N ALA A 63 0.55 -0.86 2.40
CA ALA A 63 -0.03 -2.16 2.11
C ALA A 63 -0.68 -2.15 0.72
N THR A 64 -0.47 -3.19 -0.07
CA THR A 64 -1.22 -3.33 -1.32
C THR A 64 -2.54 -4.04 -1.07
N GLY A 65 -3.55 -3.65 -1.83
CA GLY A 65 -4.88 -4.20 -1.69
C GLY A 65 -5.61 -4.38 -3.03
N GLY A 66 -6.66 -5.14 -3.01
CA GLY A 66 -7.47 -5.42 -4.19
C GLY A 66 -8.84 -5.98 -3.83
N ALA A 67 -9.69 -6.14 -4.83
CA ALA A 67 -10.98 -6.82 -4.70
C ALA A 67 -10.81 -8.33 -4.96
N TRP A 68 -9.99 -8.98 -4.13
CA TRP A 68 -9.80 -10.43 -4.25
C TRP A 68 -11.01 -11.18 -3.70
N ALA A 69 -11.59 -12.02 -4.51
CA ALA A 69 -12.73 -12.83 -4.12
C ALA A 69 -12.34 -13.74 -2.93
N LYS A 70 -13.23 -13.81 -1.95
CA LYS A 70 -13.13 -14.82 -0.90
C LYS A 70 -13.40 -16.17 -1.56
N ASP A 71 -12.42 -17.07 -1.49
CA ASP A 71 -12.60 -18.45 -1.92
C ASP A 71 -13.49 -19.17 -0.89
N PRO A 72 -14.68 -19.64 -1.27
CA PRO A 72 -15.57 -20.37 -0.34
C PRO A 72 -14.95 -21.65 0.22
N GLU A 73 -13.99 -22.24 -0.53
CA GLU A 73 -13.29 -23.45 -0.13
C GLU A 73 -12.06 -23.17 0.77
N LYS A 74 -11.65 -21.87 0.84
CA LYS A 74 -10.55 -21.39 1.67
C LYS A 74 -11.02 -20.23 2.53
N PRO A 75 -11.84 -20.49 3.57
CA PRO A 75 -12.42 -19.44 4.42
C PRO A 75 -11.39 -18.61 5.19
N GLU A 76 -10.14 -19.06 5.25
CA GLU A 76 -9.01 -18.33 5.85
C GLU A 76 -8.39 -17.34 4.86
N VAL A 77 -9.21 -16.48 4.28
CA VAL A 77 -8.68 -15.31 3.56
C VAL A 77 -8.09 -14.38 4.60
N LEU A 78 -6.78 -14.26 4.59
CA LEU A 78 -6.06 -13.36 5.46
C LEU A 78 -6.56 -11.92 5.28
N PRO A 79 -6.54 -11.11 6.33
CA PRO A 79 -6.92 -9.71 6.24
C PRO A 79 -6.16 -9.02 5.10
N HIS A 80 -6.89 -8.36 4.22
CA HIS A 80 -6.31 -7.55 3.14
C HIS A 80 -7.12 -6.27 2.97
N VAL A 81 -6.48 -5.26 2.41
CA VAL A 81 -7.14 -3.99 2.12
C VAL A 81 -8.00 -4.16 0.86
N GLU A 82 -9.29 -3.87 0.95
CA GLU A 82 -10.17 -3.88 -0.21
C GLU A 82 -10.03 -2.56 -0.98
N LEU A 83 -9.45 -2.63 -2.17
CA LEU A 83 -9.17 -1.50 -3.04
C LEU A 83 -9.47 -1.83 -4.51
N GLY A 84 -9.64 -0.80 -5.31
CA GLY A 84 -9.84 -0.89 -6.75
C GLY A 84 -11.24 -0.43 -7.17
N TYR A 85 -11.59 -0.76 -8.40
CA TYR A 85 -12.90 -0.44 -8.96
C TYR A 85 -14.02 -1.02 -8.10
N LYS A 86 -15.07 -0.23 -7.87
CA LYS A 86 -16.24 -0.56 -7.03
C LYS A 86 -15.96 -0.69 -5.53
N ALA A 87 -14.70 -0.63 -5.07
CA ALA A 87 -14.39 -0.61 -3.65
C ALA A 87 -14.95 0.67 -3.00
N LYS A 88 -15.64 0.53 -1.88
CA LYS A 88 -16.23 1.66 -1.15
C LYS A 88 -15.21 2.24 -0.17
N PRO A 89 -15.09 3.58 -0.05
CA PRO A 89 -14.10 4.20 0.85
C PRO A 89 -14.17 3.71 2.30
N ASN A 90 -15.37 3.56 2.85
CA ASN A 90 -15.55 3.06 4.21
C ASN A 90 -15.14 1.59 4.39
N VAL A 91 -15.23 0.77 3.34
CA VAL A 91 -14.78 -0.62 3.36
C VAL A 91 -13.25 -0.66 3.27
N SER A 92 -12.67 0.17 2.41
CA SER A 92 -11.21 0.30 2.29
C SER A 92 -10.58 0.75 3.61
N GLU A 93 -11.16 1.76 4.26
CA GLU A 93 -10.71 2.23 5.58
C GLU A 93 -10.82 1.14 6.65
N LYS A 94 -11.96 0.45 6.71
CA LYS A 94 -12.20 -0.62 7.67
C LYS A 94 -11.23 -1.80 7.47
N THR A 95 -10.99 -2.20 6.24
CA THR A 95 -10.09 -3.32 5.93
C THR A 95 -8.63 -2.94 6.16
N LEU A 96 -8.23 -1.68 5.92
CA LEU A 96 -6.92 -1.19 6.31
C LEU A 96 -6.74 -1.21 7.84
N GLN A 97 -7.75 -0.75 8.59
CA GLN A 97 -7.76 -0.81 10.04
C GLN A 97 -7.62 -2.26 10.55
N GLY A 98 -8.26 -3.21 9.88
CA GLY A 98 -8.19 -4.63 10.20
C GLY A 98 -6.79 -5.23 10.14
N LEU A 99 -5.86 -4.63 9.40
CA LEU A 99 -4.46 -5.08 9.39
C LEU A 99 -3.78 -4.92 10.75
N LEU A 100 -4.26 -4.02 11.60
CA LEU A 100 -3.73 -3.83 12.95
C LEU A 100 -3.97 -5.03 13.86
N GLU A 101 -4.90 -5.91 13.52
CA GLU A 101 -5.16 -7.16 14.25
C GLU A 101 -4.14 -8.24 13.89
N THR A 102 -3.37 -8.04 12.81
CA THR A 102 -2.34 -8.99 12.39
C THR A 102 -1.13 -8.90 13.31
N PRO A 103 -0.60 -10.03 13.81
CA PRO A 103 0.61 -10.05 14.60
C PRO A 103 1.76 -9.29 13.90
N GLY A 104 2.49 -8.47 14.65
CA GLY A 104 3.57 -7.64 14.14
C GLY A 104 3.17 -6.20 13.83
N PHE A 105 1.93 -5.91 13.41
CA PHE A 105 1.49 -4.53 13.18
C PHE A 105 1.27 -3.75 14.48
N THR A 106 0.78 -4.39 15.54
CA THR A 106 0.48 -3.74 16.82
C THR A 106 1.70 -3.14 17.52
N ALA A 107 2.90 -3.67 17.24
CA ALA A 107 4.16 -3.20 17.81
C ALA A 107 4.81 -2.07 16.99
N LEU A 108 4.28 -1.74 15.83
CA LEU A 108 4.82 -0.71 14.94
C LEU A 108 4.35 0.69 15.34
N LYS A 109 5.23 1.68 15.15
CA LYS A 109 4.93 3.09 15.44
C LYS A 109 4.15 3.74 14.30
N ALA A 110 4.49 3.41 13.06
CA ALA A 110 3.90 4.04 11.87
C ALA A 110 2.35 4.04 11.87
N PRO A 111 1.65 2.94 12.16
CA PRO A 111 0.19 2.98 12.24
C PRO A 111 -0.34 3.93 13.31
N LYS A 112 0.31 4.02 14.46
CA LYS A 112 -0.07 4.91 15.57
C LYS A 112 0.11 6.40 15.23
N GLU A 113 0.97 6.68 14.25
CA GLU A 113 1.26 8.01 13.73
C GLU A 113 0.45 8.36 12.47
N GLY A 114 -0.52 7.52 12.07
CA GLY A 114 -1.30 7.73 10.85
C GLY A 114 -0.55 7.40 9.55
N LYS A 115 0.57 6.67 9.64
CA LYS A 115 1.48 6.37 8.54
C LYS A 115 1.36 4.93 8.04
N LEU A 116 0.16 4.39 8.07
CA LEU A 116 -0.23 3.15 7.42
C LEU A 116 -1.19 3.49 6.27
N HIS A 117 -0.84 3.07 5.07
CA HIS A 117 -1.52 3.40 3.84
C HIS A 117 -1.87 2.15 3.04
N GLY A 118 -2.89 2.26 2.21
CA GLY A 118 -3.29 1.23 1.25
C GLY A 118 -3.22 1.75 -0.18
N VAL A 119 -2.65 0.98 -1.09
CA VAL A 119 -2.57 1.27 -2.52
C VAL A 119 -3.12 0.11 -3.33
N TYR A 120 -3.82 0.42 -4.41
CA TYR A 120 -4.36 -0.60 -5.32
C TYR A 120 -3.24 -1.41 -5.96
N HIS A 121 -3.30 -2.73 -5.78
CA HIS A 121 -2.21 -3.65 -6.16
C HIS A 121 -1.86 -3.58 -7.64
N GLN A 122 -2.85 -3.55 -8.54
CA GLN A 122 -2.61 -3.59 -9.98
C GLN A 122 -1.89 -2.35 -10.56
N PHE A 123 -1.62 -1.33 -9.76
CA PHE A 123 -0.72 -0.27 -10.20
C PHE A 123 0.71 -0.75 -10.43
N TYR A 124 1.13 -1.85 -9.81
CA TYR A 124 2.50 -2.34 -9.89
C TYR A 124 2.94 -2.69 -11.32
N ASP A 125 2.04 -3.21 -12.13
CA ASP A 125 2.30 -3.68 -13.50
C ASP A 125 1.37 -2.97 -14.51
N SER A 126 1.39 -1.66 -14.47
CA SER A 126 0.48 -0.84 -15.27
C SER A 126 1.10 0.51 -15.59
N PRO A 127 0.88 1.05 -16.80
CA PRO A 127 1.25 2.45 -17.10
C PRO A 127 0.52 3.47 -16.21
N LEU A 128 -0.50 3.04 -15.46
CA LEU A 128 -1.20 3.86 -14.49
C LEU A 128 -0.46 3.96 -13.14
N ASN A 129 0.71 3.33 -13.01
CA ASN A 129 1.55 3.41 -11.82
C ASN A 129 2.02 4.85 -11.49
N VAL A 130 1.94 5.77 -12.43
CA VAL A 130 2.20 7.19 -12.21
C VAL A 130 1.32 7.77 -11.09
N PHE A 131 0.06 7.35 -11.01
CA PHE A 131 -0.85 7.79 -9.94
C PHE A 131 -0.46 7.23 -8.56
N ALA A 132 0.10 6.01 -8.53
CA ALA A 132 0.69 5.47 -7.31
C ALA A 132 1.97 6.22 -6.93
N LEU A 133 2.82 6.59 -7.90
CA LEU A 133 4.01 7.41 -7.65
C LEU A 133 3.65 8.77 -7.05
N GLU A 134 2.67 9.46 -7.62
CA GLU A 134 2.17 10.73 -7.08
C GLU A 134 1.65 10.58 -5.64
N GLN A 135 0.89 9.53 -5.39
CA GLN A 135 0.38 9.27 -4.04
C GLN A 135 1.49 8.91 -3.05
N PHE A 136 2.49 8.14 -3.47
CA PHE A 136 3.66 7.85 -2.63
C PHE A 136 4.44 9.12 -2.32
N ALA A 137 4.67 9.98 -3.33
CA ALA A 137 5.32 11.27 -3.12
C ALA A 137 4.58 12.12 -2.06
N LYS A 138 3.25 12.15 -2.13
CA LYS A 138 2.41 12.86 -1.17
C LYS A 138 2.49 12.26 0.24
N TRP A 139 2.53 10.93 0.39
CA TRP A 139 2.66 10.29 1.70
C TRP A 139 4.06 10.46 2.29
N LEU A 140 5.09 10.32 1.47
CA LEU A 140 6.49 10.33 1.92
C LEU A 140 7.04 11.74 2.13
N GLN A 141 6.51 12.73 1.41
CA GLN A 141 6.96 14.12 1.45
C GLN A 141 5.77 15.09 1.43
N PRO A 142 4.89 15.05 2.43
CA PRO A 142 3.61 15.76 2.42
C PRO A 142 3.77 17.28 2.27
N GLU A 143 4.80 17.88 2.84
CA GLU A 143 5.05 19.31 2.73
C GLU A 143 5.45 19.74 1.30
N THR A 144 6.21 18.90 0.61
CA THR A 144 6.69 19.18 -0.76
C THR A 144 5.56 19.00 -1.78
N PHE A 145 4.75 17.97 -1.61
CA PHE A 145 3.71 17.56 -2.56
C PHE A 145 2.28 17.78 -2.05
N LYS A 146 2.09 18.76 -1.18
CA LYS A 146 0.77 19.07 -0.58
C LYS A 146 -0.32 19.38 -1.62
N ASP A 147 0.06 19.95 -2.75
CA ASP A 147 -0.87 20.38 -3.82
C ASP A 147 -1.24 19.25 -4.79
N LEU A 148 -0.57 18.08 -4.72
CA LEU A 148 -0.97 16.92 -5.52
C LEU A 148 -2.31 16.37 -5.04
N ASP A 149 -3.13 15.95 -6.00
CA ASP A 149 -4.37 15.22 -5.76
C ASP A 149 -4.47 14.00 -6.69
N PRO A 150 -3.72 12.94 -6.40
CA PRO A 150 -3.63 11.76 -7.26
C PRO A 150 -4.98 11.10 -7.52
N GLN A 151 -5.91 11.18 -6.55
CA GLN A 151 -7.25 10.65 -6.73
C GLN A 151 -8.05 11.45 -7.77
N ARG A 152 -7.98 12.77 -7.71
CA ARG A 152 -8.60 13.65 -8.70
C ARG A 152 -7.94 13.46 -10.07
N ASP A 153 -6.63 13.44 -10.12
CA ASP A 153 -5.87 13.31 -11.36
C ASP A 153 -6.18 11.97 -12.04
N PHE A 154 -6.36 10.89 -11.28
CA PHE A 154 -6.78 9.61 -11.79
C PHE A 154 -8.25 9.60 -12.26
N ALA A 155 -9.14 10.30 -11.56
CA ALA A 155 -10.52 10.48 -12.01
C ALA A 155 -10.62 11.30 -13.31
N ASP A 156 -9.85 12.36 -13.42
CA ASP A 156 -9.77 13.19 -14.64
C ASP A 156 -9.18 12.40 -15.81
N PHE A 157 -8.20 11.56 -15.55
CA PHE A 157 -7.66 10.64 -16.56
C PHE A 157 -8.74 9.69 -17.10
N HIS A 158 -9.58 9.10 -16.22
CA HIS A 158 -10.70 8.25 -16.63
C HIS A 158 -11.65 9.02 -17.53
N LYS A 159 -12.10 10.18 -17.10
CA LYS A 159 -13.02 11.02 -17.83
C LYS A 159 -12.52 11.39 -19.23
N LYS A 160 -11.21 11.60 -19.37
CA LYS A 160 -10.60 12.08 -20.61
C LYS A 160 -10.22 10.96 -21.57
N TRP A 161 -9.76 9.83 -21.06
CA TRP A 161 -9.08 8.82 -21.88
C TRP A 161 -9.68 7.42 -21.82
N LEU A 162 -10.51 7.11 -20.82
CA LEU A 162 -11.07 5.76 -20.69
C LEU A 162 -12.55 5.72 -21.10
N PRO A 163 -13.02 4.59 -21.65
CA PRO A 163 -14.40 4.44 -22.10
C PRO A 163 -15.40 4.18 -20.97
N PHE A 164 -14.99 4.25 -19.72
CA PHE A 164 -15.82 4.02 -18.54
C PHE A 164 -15.52 5.03 -17.44
N GLU A 165 -16.51 5.29 -16.60
CA GLU A 165 -16.39 6.27 -15.53
C GLU A 165 -15.49 5.79 -14.40
N TYR A 166 -14.83 6.76 -13.76
CA TYR A 166 -14.10 6.51 -12.53
C TYR A 166 -15.04 6.04 -11.43
N SER A 167 -14.70 4.96 -10.78
CA SER A 167 -15.42 4.45 -9.61
C SER A 167 -14.47 3.68 -8.70
N GLY A 168 -14.74 3.68 -7.41
CA GLY A 168 -13.98 2.90 -6.45
C GLY A 168 -13.01 3.71 -5.62
N THR A 169 -12.15 3.00 -4.91
CA THR A 169 -11.13 3.54 -4.01
C THR A 169 -9.80 2.89 -4.31
N PHE A 170 -8.80 3.67 -4.64
CA PHE A 170 -7.48 3.19 -5.04
C PHE A 170 -6.38 3.51 -4.04
N PHE A 171 -6.66 4.46 -3.15
CA PHE A 171 -5.77 4.90 -2.09
C PHE A 171 -6.56 5.07 -0.80
N THR A 172 -5.96 4.69 0.30
CA THR A 172 -6.54 4.91 1.63
C THR A 172 -5.44 5.10 2.66
N SER A 173 -5.74 5.73 3.77
CA SER A 173 -4.82 5.91 4.88
C SER A 173 -5.55 5.67 6.19
N ILE A 174 -4.82 5.15 7.19
CA ILE A 174 -5.38 5.00 8.53
C ILE A 174 -5.71 6.38 9.10
N LYS A 175 -6.83 6.46 9.79
CA LYS A 175 -7.23 7.66 10.54
C LYS A 175 -6.97 7.41 12.02
N ASN A 176 -6.32 8.35 12.67
CA ASN A 176 -6.13 8.39 14.12
C ASN A 176 -7.36 9.00 14.78
#